data_bb54842d3214c590dc5b6e1c4c8ae163
#
_entry.id   bb54842d3214c590dc5b6e1c4c8ae163
#
_cell.length_a   1.000
_cell.length_b   1.000
_cell.length_c   1.000
_cell.angle_alpha   90.00
_cell.angle_beta   90.00
_cell.angle_gamma   90.00
#
_symmetry.space_group_name_H-M   'P 1'
#
loop_
_entity.id
_entity.type
_entity.pdbx_description
1 polymer ?
#
loop_
_entity_poly.entity_id
_entity_poly.type
_entity_poly.pdbx_seq_one_letter_code
_entity_poly.pdbx_strand_id
1 'polypeptide(L)'
;AGRLLSEDEQFDCYAAVAEAFKGRPLNIRLADMGGDKAAQFLSIPREDNPVLGYRGARLLLGQPDLVLCQARAIARTSTITPVQVIYPMIADAQQFYTLRGMFRQAIEGMDHGEIRHGVMFEVPSACVCAREMLKVADFGSIGSNDLIQYLFAVDRDNDLVAGDYTPDKAAFWRVLGMIAEASKETGKPVSLCGEMGGQTEYIPKLLEIGVNSVSVSPRIISLARLTAKSRLSAIGS
;
A
#
# COMPACT_ATOMS: atom_id res chain seq x y z
N ALA A 1 -3.91 20.77 -11.69
CA ALA A 1 -3.97 20.24 -13.05
C ALA A 1 -5.14 19.27 -13.12
N GLY A 2 -6.12 19.54 -13.98
CA GLY A 2 -7.35 18.75 -14.09
C GLY A 2 -7.25 17.56 -15.05
N ARG A 3 -6.14 16.80 -15.08
CA ARG A 3 -5.97 15.63 -15.94
C ARG A 3 -5.08 14.54 -15.31
N LEU A 4 -5.20 13.34 -15.80
CA LEU A 4 -4.28 12.25 -15.48
C LEU A 4 -2.89 12.55 -16.08
N LEU A 5 -1.84 12.16 -15.34
CA LEU A 5 -0.47 12.26 -15.84
C LEU A 5 -0.24 11.20 -16.91
N SER A 6 0.48 11.59 -17.99
CA SER A 6 0.94 10.67 -19.00
C SER A 6 2.01 9.72 -18.47
N GLU A 7 2.38 8.69 -19.26
CA GLU A 7 3.49 7.78 -18.95
C GLU A 7 4.79 8.55 -18.69
N ASP A 8 5.13 9.51 -19.56
CA ASP A 8 6.36 10.30 -19.44
C ASP A 8 6.37 11.16 -18.16
N GLU A 9 5.26 11.84 -17.88
CA GLU A 9 5.15 12.66 -16.68
C GLU A 9 5.22 11.83 -15.39
N GLN A 10 4.63 10.63 -15.39
CA GLN A 10 4.76 9.71 -14.25
C GLN A 10 6.20 9.22 -14.12
N PHE A 11 6.83 8.83 -15.24
CA PHE A 11 8.22 8.41 -15.27
C PHE A 11 9.15 9.51 -14.73
N ASP A 12 9.00 10.75 -15.18
CA ASP A 12 9.84 11.87 -14.72
C ASP A 12 9.72 12.07 -13.19
N CYS A 13 8.49 11.98 -12.65
CA CYS A 13 8.28 12.04 -11.20
C CYS A 13 8.97 10.88 -10.46
N TYR A 14 8.85 9.65 -10.97
CA TYR A 14 9.45 8.48 -10.33
C TYR A 14 10.97 8.47 -10.48
N ALA A 15 11.50 8.83 -11.65
CA ALA A 15 12.94 8.90 -11.91
C ALA A 15 13.64 9.87 -10.98
N ALA A 16 13.07 11.05 -10.75
CA ALA A 16 13.63 12.04 -9.83
C ALA A 16 13.81 11.47 -8.41
N VAL A 17 12.87 10.64 -7.95
CA VAL A 17 12.98 9.95 -6.65
C VAL A 17 13.96 8.78 -6.72
N ALA A 18 13.91 7.97 -7.80
CA ALA A 18 14.76 6.80 -8.00
C ALA A 18 16.25 7.15 -7.96
N GLU A 19 16.65 8.24 -8.62
CA GLU A 19 18.02 8.76 -8.60
C GLU A 19 18.51 9.08 -7.18
N ALA A 20 17.63 9.61 -6.33
CA ALA A 20 17.97 9.91 -4.94
C ALA A 20 18.09 8.64 -4.07
N PHE A 21 17.49 7.52 -4.47
CA PHE A 21 17.52 6.25 -3.74
C PHE A 21 18.82 5.47 -3.91
N LYS A 22 19.62 5.74 -4.97
CA LYS A 22 20.92 5.11 -5.21
C LYS A 22 20.88 3.58 -5.15
N GLY A 23 19.98 2.97 -5.90
CA GLY A 23 19.83 1.51 -6.00
C GLY A 23 19.07 0.85 -4.82
N ARG A 24 18.57 1.61 -3.86
CA ARG A 24 17.66 1.07 -2.83
C ARG A 24 16.24 0.93 -3.41
N PRO A 25 15.48 -0.10 -2.99
CA PRO A 25 14.13 -0.31 -3.51
C PRO A 25 13.21 0.90 -3.33
N LEU A 26 12.50 1.28 -4.38
CA LEU A 26 11.49 2.33 -4.38
C LEU A 26 10.09 1.71 -4.33
N ASN A 27 9.29 2.07 -3.32
CA ASN A 27 7.91 1.64 -3.23
C ASN A 27 7.01 2.58 -4.03
N ILE A 28 6.24 2.04 -4.98
CA ILE A 28 5.25 2.78 -5.78
C ILE A 28 3.91 2.09 -5.64
N ARG A 29 2.91 2.80 -5.10
CA ARG A 29 1.53 2.33 -5.06
C ARG A 29 0.85 2.61 -6.39
N LEU A 30 0.12 1.63 -6.93
CA LEU A 30 -0.78 1.88 -8.05
C LEU A 30 -1.86 2.89 -7.64
N ALA A 31 -2.41 3.57 -8.64
CA ALA A 31 -3.39 4.62 -8.42
C ALA A 31 -4.57 4.12 -7.58
N ASP A 32 -4.86 4.85 -6.50
CA ASP A 32 -6.03 4.64 -5.66
C ASP A 32 -6.85 5.93 -5.70
N MET A 33 -7.69 6.00 -6.69
CA MET A 33 -8.62 7.09 -6.92
C MET A 33 -10.04 6.58 -6.70
N GLY A 34 -10.91 7.41 -6.17
CA GLY A 34 -12.32 7.10 -5.96
C GLY A 34 -13.14 8.36 -5.75
N GLY A 35 -14.48 8.22 -5.84
CA GLY A 35 -15.43 9.29 -5.62
C GLY A 35 -15.21 10.51 -6.52
N ASP A 36 -15.39 11.67 -5.98
CA ASP A 36 -15.33 12.95 -6.71
C ASP A 36 -13.98 13.20 -7.38
N LYS A 37 -12.88 12.65 -6.83
CA LYS A 37 -11.55 12.77 -7.45
C LYS A 37 -11.43 11.98 -8.75
N ALA A 38 -11.95 10.76 -8.77
CA ALA A 38 -11.97 9.94 -9.98
C ALA A 38 -12.94 10.50 -11.03
N ALA A 39 -14.10 10.99 -10.60
CA ALA A 39 -15.13 11.57 -11.48
C ALA A 39 -14.64 12.82 -12.22
N GLN A 40 -13.67 13.56 -11.68
CA GLN A 40 -13.08 14.73 -12.36
C GLN A 40 -12.24 14.38 -13.60
N PHE A 41 -11.67 13.16 -13.63
CA PHE A 41 -10.72 12.74 -14.67
C PHE A 41 -11.24 11.59 -15.53
N LEU A 42 -12.18 10.82 -14.98
CA LEU A 42 -12.77 9.65 -15.59
C LEU A 42 -14.28 9.85 -15.64
N SER A 43 -14.92 9.47 -16.73
CA SER A 43 -16.38 9.54 -16.87
C SER A 43 -17.06 8.46 -16.00
N ILE A 44 -16.94 8.62 -14.67
CA ILE A 44 -17.49 7.70 -13.69
C ILE A 44 -18.75 8.34 -13.07
N PRO A 45 -19.87 7.61 -12.98
CA PRO A 45 -21.05 8.09 -12.29
C PRO A 45 -20.76 8.46 -10.83
N ARG A 46 -21.50 9.43 -10.32
CA ARG A 46 -21.45 9.76 -8.89
C ARG A 46 -21.98 8.58 -8.08
N GLU A 47 -21.28 8.26 -7.01
CA GLU A 47 -21.63 7.19 -6.07
C GLU A 47 -22.08 7.77 -4.73
N ASP A 48 -23.07 7.14 -4.09
CA ASP A 48 -23.53 7.55 -2.75
C ASP A 48 -22.51 7.18 -1.66
N ASN A 49 -21.77 6.08 -1.87
CA ASN A 49 -20.73 5.59 -0.95
C ASN A 49 -19.39 5.35 -1.66
N PRO A 50 -18.71 6.40 -2.13
CA PRO A 50 -17.52 6.27 -2.97
C PRO A 50 -16.36 5.53 -2.29
N VAL A 51 -16.28 5.58 -0.95
CA VAL A 51 -15.25 4.88 -0.18
C VAL A 51 -15.42 3.36 -0.27
N LEU A 52 -16.65 2.85 -0.38
CA LEU A 52 -16.99 1.44 -0.57
C LEU A 52 -17.21 1.07 -2.03
N GLY A 53 -17.13 2.03 -2.93
CA GLY A 53 -17.53 1.92 -4.33
C GLY A 53 -16.40 1.57 -5.29
N TYR A 54 -16.41 2.25 -6.44
CA TYR A 54 -15.51 2.03 -7.58
C TYR A 54 -14.21 2.79 -7.41
N ARG A 55 -13.31 2.24 -6.57
CA ARG A 55 -11.98 2.79 -6.27
C ARG A 55 -10.90 1.70 -6.24
N GLY A 56 -9.65 2.09 -6.22
CA GLY A 56 -8.49 1.22 -6.07
C GLY A 56 -8.51 0.04 -7.05
N ALA A 57 -8.43 -1.19 -6.56
CA ALA A 57 -8.42 -2.39 -7.39
C ALA A 57 -9.60 -2.49 -8.35
N ARG A 58 -10.82 -2.15 -7.91
CA ARG A 58 -12.03 -2.19 -8.74
C ARG A 58 -11.93 -1.22 -9.91
N LEU A 59 -11.47 0.00 -9.64
CA LEU A 59 -11.25 1.03 -10.65
C LEU A 59 -10.18 0.58 -11.67
N LEU A 60 -9.05 0.09 -11.17
CA LEU A 60 -7.94 -0.35 -12.01
C LEU A 60 -8.33 -1.52 -12.92
N LEU A 61 -9.14 -2.46 -12.44
CA LEU A 61 -9.67 -3.57 -13.25
C LEU A 61 -10.61 -3.09 -14.36
N GLY A 62 -11.40 -2.05 -14.10
CA GLY A 62 -12.33 -1.50 -15.08
C GLY A 62 -11.74 -0.41 -15.98
N GLN A 63 -10.53 0.05 -15.70
CA GLN A 63 -9.82 1.09 -16.44
C GLN A 63 -8.39 0.63 -16.78
N PRO A 64 -8.24 -0.32 -17.73
CA PRO A 64 -6.94 -0.93 -18.04
C PRO A 64 -5.89 0.09 -18.51
N ASP A 65 -6.29 1.19 -19.13
CA ASP A 65 -5.37 2.23 -19.59
C ASP A 65 -4.63 2.91 -18.43
N LEU A 66 -5.24 2.99 -17.24
CA LEU A 66 -4.57 3.50 -16.05
C LEU A 66 -3.43 2.56 -15.62
N VAL A 67 -3.70 1.26 -15.64
CA VAL A 67 -2.70 0.25 -15.31
C VAL A 67 -1.57 0.25 -16.35
N LEU A 68 -1.92 0.29 -17.64
CA LEU A 68 -0.97 0.34 -18.76
C LEU A 68 0.00 1.53 -18.59
N CYS A 69 -0.56 2.72 -18.43
CA CYS A 69 0.22 3.95 -18.32
C CYS A 69 1.19 3.92 -17.12
N GLN A 70 0.67 3.55 -15.94
CA GLN A 70 1.48 3.51 -14.72
C GLN A 70 2.51 2.37 -14.74
N ALA A 71 2.14 1.18 -15.23
CA ALA A 71 3.03 0.03 -15.33
C ALA A 71 4.25 0.32 -16.21
N ARG A 72 4.04 0.97 -17.36
CA ARG A 72 5.12 1.34 -18.28
C ARG A 72 6.08 2.38 -17.69
N ALA A 73 5.53 3.39 -17.00
CA ALA A 73 6.34 4.35 -16.25
C ALA A 73 7.18 3.67 -15.16
N ILE A 74 6.58 2.72 -14.43
CA ILE A 74 7.26 1.92 -13.41
C ILE A 74 8.34 1.02 -14.01
N ALA A 75 8.08 0.37 -15.15
CA ALA A 75 9.07 -0.47 -15.84
C ALA A 75 10.31 0.34 -16.21
N ARG A 76 10.14 1.51 -16.81
CA ARG A 76 11.22 2.45 -17.10
C ARG A 76 11.98 2.87 -15.84
N THR A 77 11.27 3.16 -14.76
CA THR A 77 11.87 3.54 -13.45
C THR A 77 12.71 2.39 -12.89
N SER A 78 12.30 1.15 -13.08
CA SER A 78 13.00 -0.01 -12.55
C SER A 78 14.39 -0.25 -13.17
N THR A 79 14.71 0.38 -14.30
CA THR A 79 16.06 0.37 -14.85
C THR A 79 17.04 1.25 -14.05
N ILE A 80 16.52 2.21 -13.26
CA ILE A 80 17.31 3.11 -12.41
C ILE A 80 17.53 2.50 -11.02
N THR A 81 16.47 1.95 -10.42
CA THR A 81 16.50 1.33 -9.09
C THR A 81 15.44 0.21 -8.99
N PRO A 82 15.64 -0.83 -8.16
CA PRO A 82 14.61 -1.83 -7.94
C PRO A 82 13.30 -1.19 -7.48
N VAL A 83 12.17 -1.65 -8.00
CA VAL A 83 10.84 -1.12 -7.67
C VAL A 83 9.98 -2.18 -6.99
N GLN A 84 9.27 -1.77 -5.96
CA GLN A 84 8.25 -2.53 -5.26
C GLN A 84 6.87 -1.92 -5.54
N VAL A 85 6.06 -2.61 -6.34
CA VAL A 85 4.72 -2.15 -6.72
C VAL A 85 3.70 -2.61 -5.70
N ILE A 86 2.94 -1.69 -5.12
CA ILE A 86 1.90 -1.97 -4.12
C ILE A 86 0.53 -1.85 -4.78
N TYR A 87 -0.26 -2.92 -4.68
CA TYR A 87 -1.62 -3.00 -5.23
C TYR A 87 -2.63 -2.60 -4.15
N PRO A 88 -3.33 -1.45 -4.29
CA PRO A 88 -4.27 -0.95 -3.30
C PRO A 88 -5.62 -1.67 -3.35
N MET A 89 -6.37 -1.64 -2.26
CA MET A 89 -7.77 -2.06 -2.16
C MET A 89 -8.04 -3.49 -2.65
N ILE A 90 -7.08 -4.38 -2.51
CA ILE A 90 -7.23 -5.79 -2.87
C ILE A 90 -8.11 -6.50 -1.84
N ALA A 91 -9.18 -7.13 -2.31
CA ALA A 91 -10.11 -7.89 -1.47
C ALA A 91 -9.83 -9.41 -1.45
N ASP A 92 -9.24 -9.95 -2.51
CA ASP A 92 -8.92 -11.37 -2.65
C ASP A 92 -7.75 -11.63 -3.59
N ALA A 93 -7.25 -12.88 -3.60
CA ALA A 93 -6.11 -13.30 -4.40
C ALA A 93 -6.39 -13.23 -5.92
N GLN A 94 -7.64 -13.45 -6.35
CA GLN A 94 -7.99 -13.40 -7.77
C GLN A 94 -7.87 -11.98 -8.32
N GLN A 95 -8.34 -11.00 -7.56
CA GLN A 95 -8.15 -9.58 -7.90
C GLN A 95 -6.67 -9.22 -8.07
N PHE A 96 -5.84 -9.65 -7.11
CA PHE A 96 -4.39 -9.43 -7.18
C PHE A 96 -3.77 -10.07 -8.41
N TYR A 97 -4.11 -11.34 -8.71
CA TYR A 97 -3.64 -12.06 -9.89
C TYR A 97 -4.01 -11.34 -11.19
N THR A 98 -5.26 -10.90 -11.30
CA THR A 98 -5.75 -10.23 -12.50
C THR A 98 -5.02 -8.92 -12.74
N LEU A 99 -4.90 -8.06 -11.71
CA LEU A 99 -4.19 -6.78 -11.82
C LEU A 99 -2.70 -6.97 -12.11
N ARG A 100 -2.05 -7.93 -11.45
CA ARG A 100 -0.65 -8.27 -11.75
C ARG A 100 -0.48 -8.80 -13.17
N GLY A 101 -1.44 -9.57 -13.67
CA GLY A 101 -1.49 -10.01 -15.07
C GLY A 101 -1.55 -8.84 -16.04
N MET A 102 -2.46 -7.89 -15.81
CA MET A 102 -2.57 -6.66 -16.60
C MET A 102 -1.27 -5.85 -16.57
N PHE A 103 -0.66 -5.69 -15.39
CA PHE A 103 0.63 -5.01 -15.25
C PHE A 103 1.71 -5.68 -16.08
N ARG A 104 1.86 -7.01 -15.99
CA ARG A 104 2.87 -7.77 -16.76
C ARG A 104 2.64 -7.68 -18.27
N GLN A 105 1.39 -7.77 -18.70
CA GLN A 105 1.04 -7.58 -20.11
C GLN A 105 1.39 -6.18 -20.60
N ALA A 106 1.17 -5.14 -19.78
CA ALA A 106 1.47 -3.76 -20.12
C ALA A 106 2.96 -3.49 -20.40
N ILE A 107 3.84 -4.26 -19.78
CA ILE A 107 5.30 -4.11 -19.92
C ILE A 107 5.95 -5.21 -20.75
N GLU A 108 5.15 -6.08 -21.39
CA GLU A 108 5.66 -7.15 -22.23
C GLU A 108 6.53 -6.60 -23.37
N GLY A 109 7.74 -7.12 -23.52
CA GLY A 109 8.71 -6.65 -24.51
C GLY A 109 9.44 -5.35 -24.17
N MET A 110 9.16 -4.73 -23.03
CA MET A 110 9.92 -3.58 -22.54
C MET A 110 11.19 -4.03 -21.79
N ASP A 111 12.24 -3.24 -21.92
CA ASP A 111 13.39 -3.37 -21.03
C ASP A 111 13.05 -2.84 -19.64
N HIS A 112 13.33 -3.64 -18.61
CA HIS A 112 13.07 -3.28 -17.22
C HIS A 112 14.02 -3.99 -16.26
N GLY A 113 14.20 -3.39 -15.07
CA GLY A 113 14.96 -3.96 -13.96
C GLY A 113 14.10 -4.85 -13.05
N GLU A 114 14.50 -4.96 -11.77
CA GLU A 114 13.78 -5.73 -10.78
C GLU A 114 12.47 -5.04 -10.37
N ILE A 115 11.35 -5.75 -10.53
CA ILE A 115 10.01 -5.31 -10.09
C ILE A 115 9.42 -6.41 -9.21
N ARG A 116 9.11 -6.07 -7.96
CA ARG A 116 8.38 -6.94 -7.01
C ARG A 116 6.95 -6.45 -6.85
N HIS A 117 6.04 -7.39 -6.65
CA HIS A 117 4.60 -7.12 -6.58
C HIS A 117 4.06 -7.43 -5.18
N GLY A 118 3.57 -6.42 -4.47
CA GLY A 118 3.06 -6.52 -3.12
C GLY A 118 1.58 -6.15 -3.00
N VAL A 119 0.90 -6.73 -2.03
CA VAL A 119 -0.49 -6.43 -1.71
C VAL A 119 -0.58 -5.39 -0.60
N MET A 120 -1.54 -4.46 -0.71
CA MET A 120 -1.92 -3.60 0.41
C MET A 120 -3.00 -4.27 1.25
N PHE A 121 -2.68 -4.55 2.51
CA PHE A 121 -3.61 -5.08 3.51
C PHE A 121 -4.38 -3.94 4.14
N GLU A 122 -5.49 -3.58 3.53
CA GLU A 122 -6.35 -2.47 3.97
C GLU A 122 -7.85 -2.80 3.85
N VAL A 123 -8.17 -3.88 3.13
CA VAL A 123 -9.51 -4.46 3.10
C VAL A 123 -9.54 -5.64 4.07
N PRO A 124 -10.47 -5.71 5.05
CA PRO A 124 -10.50 -6.76 6.06
C PRO A 124 -10.48 -8.18 5.52
N SER A 125 -11.14 -8.44 4.36
CA SER A 125 -11.13 -9.78 3.73
C SER A 125 -9.71 -10.22 3.34
N ALA A 126 -8.91 -9.34 2.75
CA ALA A 126 -7.51 -9.65 2.44
C ALA A 126 -6.67 -9.88 3.69
N CYS A 127 -6.96 -9.15 4.78
CA CYS A 127 -6.25 -9.30 6.04
C CYS A 127 -6.54 -10.66 6.71
N VAL A 128 -7.79 -11.11 6.68
CA VAL A 128 -8.19 -12.44 7.18
C VAL A 128 -7.53 -13.55 6.36
N CYS A 129 -7.36 -13.35 5.05
CA CYS A 129 -6.71 -14.28 4.12
C CYS A 129 -5.23 -13.93 3.89
N ALA A 130 -4.53 -13.29 4.85
CA ALA A 130 -3.18 -12.79 4.66
C ALA A 130 -2.17 -13.86 4.23
N ARG A 131 -2.30 -15.09 4.75
CA ARG A 131 -1.44 -16.22 4.38
C ARG A 131 -1.57 -16.58 2.91
N GLU A 132 -2.80 -16.68 2.41
CA GLU A 132 -3.10 -16.97 1.00
C GLU A 132 -2.59 -15.84 0.10
N MET A 133 -2.77 -14.61 0.53
CA MET A 133 -2.29 -13.43 -0.18
C MET A 133 -0.77 -13.40 -0.29
N LEU A 134 -0.05 -13.66 0.80
CA LEU A 134 1.42 -13.66 0.82
C LEU A 134 2.05 -14.86 0.09
N LYS A 135 1.32 -15.95 -0.17
CA LYS A 135 1.79 -17.01 -1.07
C LYS A 135 1.90 -16.55 -2.52
N VAL A 136 1.10 -15.56 -2.92
CA VAL A 136 1.04 -15.07 -4.30
C VAL A 136 1.71 -13.71 -4.50
N ALA A 137 1.90 -12.93 -3.43
CA ALA A 137 2.61 -11.66 -3.43
C ALA A 137 4.06 -11.84 -2.97
N ASP A 138 4.93 -10.91 -3.38
CA ASP A 138 6.34 -10.90 -2.98
C ASP A 138 6.53 -10.25 -1.60
N PHE A 139 5.61 -9.37 -1.19
CA PHE A 139 5.61 -8.66 0.09
C PHE A 139 4.21 -8.12 0.40
N GLY A 140 4.02 -7.59 1.61
CA GLY A 140 2.80 -6.90 2.01
C GLY A 140 3.05 -5.49 2.55
N SER A 141 2.04 -4.63 2.46
CA SER A 141 2.02 -3.33 3.12
C SER A 141 0.66 -3.13 3.79
N ILE A 142 0.66 -2.85 5.10
CA ILE A 142 -0.58 -2.61 5.84
C ILE A 142 -0.98 -1.15 5.66
N GLY A 143 -2.13 -0.90 5.02
CA GLY A 143 -2.74 0.42 4.88
C GLY A 143 -3.60 0.75 6.08
N SER A 144 -3.00 1.28 7.16
CA SER A 144 -3.68 1.46 8.44
C SER A 144 -4.91 2.35 8.36
N ASN A 145 -4.90 3.39 7.51
CA ASN A 145 -6.00 4.33 7.43
C ASN A 145 -7.29 3.67 6.92
N ASP A 146 -7.24 3.03 5.78
CA ASP A 146 -8.40 2.35 5.20
C ASP A 146 -8.77 1.10 6.01
N LEU A 147 -7.79 0.37 6.57
CA LEU A 147 -8.07 -0.78 7.41
C LEU A 147 -8.86 -0.41 8.68
N ILE A 148 -8.51 0.66 9.38
CA ILE A 148 -9.28 1.14 10.54
C ILE A 148 -10.70 1.51 10.11
N GLN A 149 -10.83 2.27 9.03
CA GLN A 149 -12.11 2.70 8.50
C GLN A 149 -13.05 1.52 8.18
N TYR A 150 -12.57 0.52 7.45
CA TYR A 150 -13.39 -0.62 7.06
C TYR A 150 -13.62 -1.62 8.19
N LEU A 151 -12.63 -1.83 9.06
CA LEU A 151 -12.74 -2.77 10.16
C LEU A 151 -13.77 -2.32 11.21
N PHE A 152 -13.87 -1.01 11.43
CA PHE A 152 -14.80 -0.44 12.41
C PHE A 152 -16.04 0.19 11.77
N ALA A 153 -16.18 0.11 10.44
CA ALA A 153 -17.29 0.72 9.71
C ALA A 153 -17.46 2.22 10.03
N VAL A 154 -16.34 2.94 10.15
CA VAL A 154 -16.31 4.35 10.51
C VAL A 154 -15.76 5.17 9.35
N ASP A 155 -16.47 6.21 8.96
CA ASP A 155 -16.00 7.18 7.99
C ASP A 155 -15.08 8.19 8.69
N ARG A 156 -13.78 8.18 8.33
CA ARG A 156 -12.77 9.07 8.92
C ARG A 156 -13.00 10.55 8.61
N ASP A 157 -13.73 10.83 7.53
CA ASP A 157 -14.02 12.20 7.08
C ASP A 157 -15.33 12.74 7.69
N ASN A 158 -16.01 11.95 8.54
CA ASN A 158 -17.23 12.35 9.22
C ASN A 158 -16.95 12.67 10.70
N ASP A 159 -16.98 13.94 11.03
CA ASP A 159 -16.68 14.47 12.38
C ASP A 159 -17.57 13.86 13.48
N LEU A 160 -18.80 13.44 13.14
CA LEU A 160 -19.74 12.87 14.14
C LEU A 160 -19.29 11.51 14.66
N VAL A 161 -18.51 10.76 13.88
CA VAL A 161 -18.05 9.40 14.22
C VAL A 161 -16.53 9.30 14.30
N ALA A 162 -15.80 10.39 14.07
CA ALA A 162 -14.33 10.41 14.04
C ALA A 162 -13.70 9.88 15.36
N GLY A 163 -14.39 9.99 16.49
CA GLY A 163 -13.95 9.43 17.77
C GLY A 163 -13.84 7.89 17.77
N ASP A 164 -14.52 7.21 16.86
CA ASP A 164 -14.44 5.76 16.69
C ASP A 164 -13.29 5.33 15.76
N TYR A 165 -12.71 6.25 15.03
CA TYR A 165 -11.56 6.03 14.15
C TYR A 165 -10.26 6.06 14.98
N THR A 166 -9.90 4.92 15.56
CA THR A 166 -8.71 4.79 16.43
C THR A 166 -8.04 3.44 16.28
N PRO A 167 -6.70 3.37 16.28
CA PRO A 167 -5.93 2.12 16.27
C PRO A 167 -5.88 1.42 17.64
N ASP A 168 -6.41 2.02 18.72
CA ASP A 168 -6.27 1.47 20.07
C ASP A 168 -7.20 0.29 20.36
N LYS A 169 -8.17 0.03 19.48
CA LYS A 169 -9.12 -1.06 19.63
C LYS A 169 -8.47 -2.44 19.45
N ALA A 170 -8.77 -3.39 20.31
CA ALA A 170 -8.18 -4.73 20.31
C ALA A 170 -8.37 -5.50 18.99
N ALA A 171 -9.49 -5.30 18.28
CA ALA A 171 -9.75 -5.94 17.01
C ALA A 171 -8.72 -5.56 15.94
N PHE A 172 -8.31 -4.29 15.89
CA PHE A 172 -7.29 -3.83 14.94
C PHE A 172 -5.95 -4.55 15.19
N TRP A 173 -5.47 -4.60 16.43
CA TRP A 173 -4.23 -5.29 16.79
C TRP A 173 -4.29 -6.78 16.53
N ARG A 174 -5.45 -7.41 16.69
CA ARG A 174 -5.64 -8.82 16.35
C ARG A 174 -5.49 -9.06 14.85
N VAL A 175 -6.05 -8.19 14.02
CA VAL A 175 -5.88 -8.26 12.56
C VAL A 175 -4.41 -8.04 12.17
N LEU A 176 -3.72 -7.07 12.76
CA LEU A 176 -2.28 -6.88 12.53
C LEU A 176 -1.48 -8.12 12.92
N GLY A 177 -1.81 -8.76 14.03
CA GLY A 177 -1.18 -10.02 14.47
C GLY A 177 -1.35 -11.15 13.45
N MET A 178 -2.54 -11.30 12.87
CA MET A 178 -2.80 -12.31 11.81
C MET A 178 -1.93 -12.08 10.58
N ILE A 179 -1.78 -10.82 10.15
CA ILE A 179 -0.92 -10.48 9.00
C ILE A 179 0.56 -10.74 9.33
N ALA A 180 1.00 -10.39 10.53
CA ALA A 180 2.38 -10.61 10.97
C ALA A 180 2.73 -12.10 11.09
N GLU A 181 1.79 -12.92 11.59
CA GLU A 181 1.94 -14.39 11.63
C GLU A 181 2.05 -14.97 10.22
N ALA A 182 1.18 -14.55 9.30
CA ALA A 182 1.25 -14.95 7.90
C ALA A 182 2.57 -14.52 7.23
N SER A 183 3.10 -13.33 7.57
CA SER A 183 4.42 -12.86 7.15
C SER A 183 5.53 -13.81 7.61
N LYS A 184 5.51 -14.20 8.88
CA LYS A 184 6.49 -15.13 9.46
C LYS A 184 6.41 -16.52 8.82
N GLU A 185 5.21 -17.07 8.64
CA GLU A 185 5.00 -18.39 8.05
C GLU A 185 5.44 -18.47 6.58
N THR A 186 5.20 -17.42 5.81
CA THR A 186 5.52 -17.38 4.38
C THR A 186 6.93 -16.87 4.09
N GLY A 187 7.62 -16.29 5.08
CA GLY A 187 8.91 -15.62 4.91
C GLY A 187 8.84 -14.34 4.07
N LYS A 188 7.64 -13.78 3.86
CA LYS A 188 7.42 -12.58 3.07
C LYS A 188 7.36 -11.34 3.98
N PRO A 189 8.16 -10.27 3.70
CA PRO A 189 8.17 -9.09 4.56
C PRO A 189 6.85 -8.32 4.49
N VAL A 190 6.45 -7.75 5.63
CA VAL A 190 5.29 -6.87 5.72
C VAL A 190 5.68 -5.55 6.36
N SER A 191 5.31 -4.46 5.72
CA SER A 191 5.46 -3.09 6.22
C SER A 191 4.13 -2.51 6.67
N LEU A 192 4.17 -1.43 7.47
CA LEU A 192 2.99 -0.63 7.79
C LEU A 192 3.14 0.78 7.24
N CYS A 193 2.10 1.28 6.60
CA CYS A 193 1.99 2.66 6.12
C CYS A 193 0.70 3.31 6.66
N GLY A 194 0.52 4.59 6.34
CA GLY A 194 -0.55 5.41 6.87
C GLY A 194 -0.10 6.26 8.07
N GLU A 195 -1.03 7.00 8.64
CA GLU A 195 -0.75 7.96 9.70
C GLU A 195 -0.20 7.32 10.98
N MET A 196 -0.68 6.11 11.29
CA MET A 196 -0.20 5.33 12.42
C MET A 196 1.31 5.06 12.37
N GLY A 197 1.90 4.90 11.18
CA GLY A 197 3.34 4.73 11.03
C GLY A 197 4.16 5.90 11.57
N GLY A 198 3.57 7.10 11.59
CA GLY A 198 4.16 8.32 12.15
C GLY A 198 3.97 8.50 13.66
N GLN A 199 3.12 7.70 14.30
CA GLN A 199 2.85 7.73 15.73
C GLN A 199 3.82 6.78 16.44
N THR A 200 4.93 7.35 16.93
CA THR A 200 6.07 6.56 17.42
C THR A 200 5.77 5.68 18.63
N GLU A 201 4.73 5.99 19.39
CA GLU A 201 4.23 5.19 20.51
C GLU A 201 3.79 3.77 20.10
N TYR A 202 3.37 3.56 18.85
CA TYR A 202 2.99 2.24 18.35
C TYR A 202 4.17 1.40 17.82
N ILE A 203 5.32 2.01 17.54
CA ILE A 203 6.49 1.31 16.99
C ILE A 203 6.92 0.12 17.85
N PRO A 204 7.03 0.23 19.18
CA PRO A 204 7.39 -0.91 20.02
C PRO A 204 6.46 -2.11 19.84
N LYS A 205 5.15 -1.86 19.83
CA LYS A 205 4.14 -2.91 19.69
C LYS A 205 4.11 -3.50 18.28
N LEU A 206 4.35 -2.68 17.24
CA LEU A 206 4.50 -3.17 15.86
C LEU A 206 5.69 -4.11 15.72
N LEU A 207 6.82 -3.80 16.34
CA LEU A 207 8.00 -4.66 16.37
C LEU A 207 7.72 -5.98 17.11
N GLU A 208 7.02 -5.92 18.26
CA GLU A 208 6.65 -7.11 19.04
C GLU A 208 5.79 -8.11 18.26
N ILE A 209 4.85 -7.64 17.46
CA ILE A 209 4.02 -8.50 16.62
C ILE A 209 4.73 -8.96 15.35
N GLY A 210 5.92 -8.41 15.00
CA GLY A 210 6.73 -8.85 13.87
C GLY A 210 6.56 -8.05 12.59
N VAL A 211 6.06 -6.80 12.65
CA VAL A 211 6.06 -5.90 11.50
C VAL A 211 7.50 -5.50 11.17
N ASN A 212 7.93 -5.71 9.92
CA ASN A 212 9.34 -5.56 9.53
C ASN A 212 9.79 -4.11 9.36
N SER A 213 8.90 -3.22 8.94
CA SER A 213 9.21 -1.82 8.69
C SER A 213 7.98 -0.93 8.77
N VAL A 214 8.20 0.36 8.97
CA VAL A 214 7.16 1.39 8.95
C VAL A 214 7.50 2.46 7.92
N SER A 215 6.50 2.92 7.18
CA SER A 215 6.60 4.07 6.30
C SER A 215 6.18 5.31 7.06
N VAL A 216 7.06 6.29 7.15
CA VAL A 216 6.83 7.53 7.91
C VAL A 216 7.19 8.75 7.05
N SER A 217 6.64 9.90 7.40
CA SER A 217 7.05 11.15 6.75
C SER A 217 8.56 11.44 7.03
N PRO A 218 9.29 12.10 6.12
CA PRO A 218 10.70 12.40 6.29
C PRO A 218 11.03 13.10 7.62
N ARG A 219 10.12 13.94 8.13
CA ARG A 219 10.30 14.68 9.38
C ARG A 219 10.39 13.79 10.62
N ILE A 220 9.79 12.59 10.56
CA ILE A 220 9.68 11.68 11.72
C ILE A 220 10.73 10.56 11.67
N ILE A 221 11.45 10.38 10.56
CA ILE A 221 12.41 9.27 10.38
C ILE A 221 13.40 9.15 11.55
N SER A 222 13.98 10.25 12.00
CA SER A 222 14.98 10.23 13.07
C SER A 222 14.38 9.76 14.40
N LEU A 223 13.18 10.25 14.74
CA LEU A 223 12.48 9.87 15.95
C LEU A 223 12.02 8.39 15.89
N ALA A 224 11.45 7.96 14.77
CA ALA A 224 11.05 6.56 14.57
C ALA A 224 12.23 5.59 14.71
N ARG A 225 13.39 5.94 14.14
CA ARG A 225 14.63 5.14 14.29
C ARG A 225 15.10 5.06 15.73
N LEU A 226 15.07 6.17 16.47
CA LEU A 226 15.47 6.21 17.88
C LEU A 226 14.55 5.31 18.72
N THR A 227 13.25 5.41 18.55
CA THR A 227 12.25 4.60 19.25
C THR A 227 12.45 3.10 18.95
N ALA A 228 12.61 2.73 17.67
CA ALA A 228 12.86 1.36 17.28
C ALA A 228 14.16 0.80 17.87
N LYS A 229 15.26 1.58 17.83
CA LYS A 229 16.55 1.18 18.40
C LYS A 229 16.47 0.96 19.91
N SER A 230 15.83 1.85 20.66
CA SER A 230 15.64 1.73 22.11
C SER A 230 14.91 0.44 22.47
N ARG A 231 13.87 0.09 21.71
CA ARG A 231 13.13 -1.15 21.95
C ARG A 231 13.92 -2.40 21.63
N LEU A 232 14.62 -2.44 20.48
CA LEU A 232 15.45 -3.58 20.08
C LEU A 232 16.59 -3.84 21.07
N SER A 233 17.21 -2.80 21.63
CA SER A 233 18.22 -2.93 22.67
C SER A 233 17.68 -3.52 23.98
N ALA A 234 16.41 -3.24 24.30
CA ALA A 234 15.76 -3.80 25.49
C ALA A 234 15.31 -5.27 25.32
N ILE A 235 15.13 -5.76 24.09
CA ILE A 235 14.77 -7.16 23.81
C ILE A 235 16.03 -8.06 23.72
N GLY A 236 17.18 -7.49 23.36
CA GLY A 236 18.44 -8.22 23.20
C GLY A 236 19.32 -8.28 24.47
N SER A 237 18.87 -7.68 25.55
CA SER A 237 19.46 -7.76 26.89
C SER A 237 18.67 -8.73 27.78
#